data_198d8c6b522e77d749c1ca46b6a0a8b2
#
_entry.id   198d8c6b522e77d749c1ca46b6a0a8b2
#
_cell.length_a   1.000
_cell.length_b   1.000
_cell.length_c   1.000
_cell.angle_alpha   90.00
_cell.angle_beta   90.00
_cell.angle_gamma   90.00
#
_symmetry.space_group_name_H-M   'P 1'
#
loop_
_entity.id
_entity.type
_entity.pdbx_description
1 polymer ?
#
loop_
_entity_poly.entity_id
_entity_poly.type
_entity_poly.pdbx_seq_one_letter_code
_entity_poly.pdbx_strand_id
1 'polypeptide(L)'
;SLDNAIAFFTEIGLILEGRMMVEGERAGRVTGLGNQSVEIAMMVTPDGHSRLELSHFFAPQTIADHRNNPVNSLGYLRVMFRVDNLDELLIRLEKFDAKVVDEVVQFGETYRLCYIRGVEGLLIGLAEQLGSETASDILEKK
;
A
#
# COMPACT_ATOMS: atom_id res chain seq x y z
N SER A 1 6.92 11.25 5.12
CA SER A 1 8.32 10.84 5.01
C SER A 1 8.47 9.62 4.14
N LEU A 2 9.28 9.69 3.11
CA LEU A 2 9.56 8.55 2.23
C LEU A 2 10.23 7.41 3.00
N ASP A 3 11.15 7.74 3.92
CA ASP A 3 11.81 6.74 4.76
C ASP A 3 10.82 5.93 5.58
N ASN A 4 9.83 6.59 6.16
CA ASN A 4 8.80 5.93 6.95
C ASN A 4 7.91 5.05 6.07
N ALA A 5 7.57 5.50 4.87
CA ALA A 5 6.79 4.71 3.93
C ALA A 5 7.57 3.47 3.45
N ILE A 6 8.86 3.61 3.15
CA ILE A 6 9.72 2.48 2.79
C ILE A 6 9.74 1.45 3.93
N ALA A 7 9.95 1.91 5.16
CA ALA A 7 9.99 1.03 6.32
C ALA A 7 8.66 0.29 6.52
N PHE A 8 7.54 0.98 6.33
CA PHE A 8 6.19 0.40 6.43
C PHE A 8 5.99 -0.72 5.40
N PHE A 9 6.26 -0.45 4.13
CA PHE A 9 6.08 -1.44 3.08
C PHE A 9 7.10 -2.58 3.16
N THR A 10 8.30 -2.32 3.68
CA THR A 10 9.28 -3.38 3.99
C THR A 10 8.73 -4.32 5.06
N GLU A 11 8.07 -3.80 6.07
CA GLU A 11 7.44 -4.63 7.12
C GLU A 11 6.34 -5.53 6.55
N ILE A 12 5.59 -5.06 5.55
CA ILE A 12 4.59 -5.87 4.85
C ILE A 12 5.24 -6.99 4.02
N GLY A 13 6.49 -6.81 3.60
CA GLY A 13 7.24 -7.82 2.87
C GLY A 13 7.81 -7.36 1.54
N LEU A 14 7.61 -6.10 1.14
CA LEU A 14 8.20 -5.58 -0.08
C LEU A 14 9.69 -5.31 0.11
N ILE A 15 10.41 -5.33 -1.00
CA ILE A 15 11.86 -5.14 -1.03
C ILE A 15 12.16 -3.84 -1.77
N LEU A 16 12.99 -2.99 -1.18
CA LEU A 16 13.43 -1.77 -1.85
C LEU A 16 14.41 -2.12 -2.97
N GLU A 17 14.04 -1.79 -4.21
CA GLU A 17 14.92 -1.95 -5.37
C GLU A 17 15.84 -0.74 -5.55
N GLY A 18 15.35 0.47 -5.28
CA GLY A 18 16.16 1.67 -5.42
C GLY A 18 15.41 2.94 -5.09
N ARG A 19 16.18 4.01 -4.92
CA ARG A 19 15.69 5.37 -4.69
C ARG A 19 16.38 6.30 -5.67
N MET A 20 15.67 7.33 -6.13
CA MET A 20 16.27 8.37 -6.97
C MET A 20 15.52 9.67 -6.88
N MET A 21 16.23 10.76 -7.11
CA MET A 21 15.63 12.06 -7.38
C MET A 21 15.29 12.13 -8.87
N VAL A 22 14.08 12.55 -9.17
CA VAL A 22 13.62 12.79 -10.54
C VAL A 22 13.25 14.27 -10.64
N GLU A 23 14.00 15.01 -11.42
CA GLU A 23 13.90 16.46 -11.48
C GLU A 23 13.80 16.96 -12.92
N GLY A 24 13.20 18.13 -13.06
CA GLY A 24 13.21 18.90 -14.27
C GLY A 24 11.95 18.81 -15.10
N GLU A 25 11.98 19.49 -16.22
CA GLU A 25 10.85 19.63 -17.12
C GLU A 25 10.46 18.31 -17.80
N ARG A 26 11.44 17.48 -18.14
CA ARG A 26 11.19 16.17 -18.76
C ARG A 26 10.34 15.26 -17.87
N ALA A 27 10.65 15.23 -16.57
CA ALA A 27 9.86 14.50 -15.60
C ALA A 27 8.43 15.05 -15.50
N GLY A 28 8.30 16.36 -15.50
CA GLY A 28 7.01 17.04 -15.46
C GLY A 28 6.13 16.77 -16.68
N ARG A 29 6.73 16.49 -17.85
CA ARG A 29 5.97 16.14 -19.04
C ARG A 29 5.26 14.79 -18.91
N VAL A 30 5.77 13.88 -18.08
CA VAL A 30 5.11 12.59 -17.81
C VAL A 30 3.89 12.79 -16.92
N THR A 31 4.02 13.65 -15.91
CA THR A 31 2.98 13.86 -14.89
C THR A 31 2.04 15.02 -15.19
N GLY A 32 2.41 15.89 -16.13
CA GLY A 32 1.65 17.11 -16.39
C GLY A 32 1.89 18.23 -15.39
N LEU A 33 2.88 18.09 -14.52
CA LEU A 33 3.13 19.05 -13.41
C LEU A 33 4.18 20.12 -13.75
N GLY A 34 4.72 20.11 -14.96
CA GLY A 34 5.75 21.06 -15.38
C GLY A 34 7.12 20.73 -14.78
N ASN A 35 7.85 21.72 -14.32
CA ASN A 35 9.14 21.52 -13.71
C ASN A 35 8.94 20.96 -12.29
N GLN A 36 9.37 19.71 -12.07
CA GLN A 36 9.12 19.02 -10.80
C GLN A 36 10.42 18.57 -10.13
N SER A 37 10.31 18.34 -8.82
CA SER A 37 11.33 17.68 -8.00
C SER A 37 10.63 16.66 -7.13
N VAL A 38 10.90 15.39 -7.34
CA VAL A 38 10.28 14.27 -6.63
C VAL A 38 11.34 13.23 -6.31
N GLU A 39 11.31 12.72 -5.08
CA GLU A 39 12.08 11.54 -4.73
C GLU A 39 11.18 10.33 -4.85
N ILE A 40 11.63 9.33 -5.59
CA ILE A 40 10.90 8.07 -5.73
C ILE A 40 11.64 6.91 -5.09
N ALA A 41 10.88 5.96 -4.57
CA ALA A 41 11.39 4.68 -4.12
C ALA A 41 10.59 3.59 -4.84
N MET A 42 11.30 2.70 -5.52
CA MET A 42 10.68 1.56 -6.18
C MET A 42 10.80 0.34 -5.28
N MET A 43 9.66 -0.23 -4.94
CA MET A 43 9.61 -1.44 -4.12
C MET A 43 9.02 -2.60 -4.94
N VAL A 44 9.53 -3.78 -4.71
CA VAL A 44 9.12 -4.99 -5.44
C VAL A 44 8.56 -6.03 -4.46
N THR A 45 7.56 -6.79 -4.91
CA THR A 45 7.06 -7.94 -4.16
C THR A 45 8.10 -9.07 -4.13
N PRO A 46 8.10 -9.94 -3.09
CA PRO A 46 9.09 -11.02 -2.98
C PRO A 46 9.15 -11.95 -4.19
N ASP A 47 8.03 -12.16 -4.88
CA ASP A 47 7.97 -12.97 -6.11
C ASP A 47 8.46 -12.22 -7.35
N GLY A 48 8.74 -10.93 -7.25
CA GLY A 48 9.22 -10.11 -8.36
C GLY A 48 8.16 -9.70 -9.39
N HIS A 49 6.90 -10.07 -9.18
CA HIS A 49 5.84 -9.85 -10.16
C HIS A 49 5.21 -8.47 -10.14
N SER A 50 5.28 -7.77 -9.01
CA SER A 50 4.61 -6.47 -8.86
C SER A 50 5.54 -5.45 -8.22
N ARG A 51 5.35 -4.19 -8.62
CA ARG A 51 6.11 -3.07 -8.08
C ARG A 51 5.18 -1.99 -7.57
N LEU A 52 5.65 -1.30 -6.56
CA LEU A 52 4.99 -0.16 -5.96
C LEU A 52 5.96 1.02 -5.99
N GLU A 53 5.59 2.09 -6.67
CA GLU A 53 6.36 3.33 -6.64
C GLU A 53 5.83 4.23 -5.52
N LEU A 54 6.71 4.63 -4.63
CA LEU A 54 6.43 5.63 -3.61
C LEU A 54 7.03 6.94 -4.06
N SER A 55 6.25 8.01 -4.05
CA SER A 55 6.67 9.31 -4.53
C SER A 55 6.51 10.38 -3.46
N HIS A 56 7.58 11.13 -3.22
CA HIS A 56 7.56 12.28 -2.31
C HIS A 56 7.88 13.55 -3.10
N PHE A 57 6.89 14.40 -3.30
CA PHE A 57 7.03 15.63 -4.07
C PHE A 57 7.61 16.75 -3.22
N PHE A 58 8.71 17.34 -3.69
CA PHE A 58 9.27 18.58 -3.15
C PHE A 58 8.76 19.81 -3.92
N ALA A 59 8.51 19.64 -5.23
CA ALA A 59 7.94 20.64 -6.12
C ALA A 59 7.23 19.95 -7.29
N PRO A 60 6.04 20.39 -7.71
CA PRO A 60 5.18 21.35 -7.01
C PRO A 60 4.74 20.83 -5.64
N GLN A 61 4.31 21.74 -4.78
CA GLN A 61 3.80 21.39 -3.46
C GLN A 61 2.56 20.51 -3.58
N THR A 62 2.43 19.54 -2.68
CA THR A 62 1.25 18.69 -2.56
C THR A 62 0.00 19.57 -2.29
N ILE A 63 -1.03 19.40 -3.12
CA ILE A 63 -2.20 20.29 -3.12
C ILE A 63 -3.46 19.66 -2.55
N ALA A 64 -3.52 18.34 -2.44
CA ALA A 64 -4.70 17.63 -1.95
C ALA A 64 -4.30 16.68 -0.85
N ASP A 65 -5.16 16.58 0.18
CA ASP A 65 -4.95 15.69 1.29
C ASP A 65 -6.13 14.71 1.35
N HIS A 66 -5.87 13.48 0.94
CA HIS A 66 -6.87 12.41 0.91
C HIS A 66 -6.69 11.40 2.05
N ARG A 67 -5.87 11.74 3.05
CA ARG A 67 -5.73 10.90 4.23
C ARG A 67 -7.08 10.71 4.90
N ASN A 68 -7.35 9.48 5.32
CA ASN A 68 -8.58 9.11 6.00
C ASN A 68 -9.88 9.24 5.18
N ASN A 69 -9.77 9.30 3.86
CA ASN A 69 -10.95 9.22 3.00
C ASN A 69 -11.71 7.92 3.27
N PRO A 70 -13.05 7.95 3.27
CA PRO A 70 -13.83 6.70 3.40
C PRO A 70 -13.48 5.68 2.31
N VAL A 71 -13.64 4.40 2.63
CA VAL A 71 -13.31 3.28 1.74
C VAL A 71 -14.03 3.39 0.38
N ASN A 72 -15.22 3.97 0.37
CA ASN A 72 -16.04 4.13 -0.83
C ASN A 72 -15.89 5.50 -1.51
N SER A 73 -14.82 6.22 -1.25
CA SER A 73 -14.57 7.51 -1.91
C SER A 73 -14.28 7.31 -3.39
N LEU A 74 -15.00 8.04 -4.23
CA LEU A 74 -14.78 8.00 -5.68
C LEU A 74 -13.39 8.56 -6.02
N GLY A 75 -12.66 7.87 -6.89
CA GLY A 75 -11.32 8.29 -7.31
C GLY A 75 -10.20 7.95 -6.33
N TYR A 76 -10.52 7.35 -5.19
CA TYR A 76 -9.53 6.89 -4.23
C TYR A 76 -9.17 5.43 -4.47
N LEU A 77 -7.88 5.15 -4.70
CA LEU A 77 -7.39 3.80 -4.95
C LEU A 77 -6.88 3.17 -3.67
N ARG A 78 -7.00 1.86 -3.60
CA ARG A 78 -6.47 1.05 -2.50
C ARG A 78 -5.74 -0.17 -3.04
N VAL A 79 -4.78 -0.65 -2.27
CA VAL A 79 -3.93 -1.79 -2.64
C VAL A 79 -4.16 -2.90 -1.64
N MET A 80 -4.22 -4.14 -2.11
CA MET A 80 -4.31 -5.32 -1.24
C MET A 80 -3.07 -6.18 -1.40
N PHE A 81 -2.54 -6.65 -0.27
CA PHE A 81 -1.44 -7.60 -0.24
C PHE A 81 -1.88 -8.91 0.39
N ARG A 82 -1.47 -10.01 -0.22
CA ARG A 82 -1.54 -11.32 0.43
C ARG A 82 -0.38 -11.42 1.42
N VAL A 83 -0.66 -11.85 2.63
CA VAL A 83 0.33 -11.98 3.70
C VAL A 83 0.27 -13.39 4.32
N ASP A 84 1.38 -13.83 4.90
CA ASP A 84 1.47 -15.19 5.44
C ASP A 84 0.87 -15.31 6.84
N ASN A 85 1.04 -14.29 7.67
CA ASN A 85 0.51 -14.28 9.04
C ASN A 85 -0.02 -12.89 9.37
N LEU A 86 -1.35 -12.75 9.29
CA LEU A 86 -2.02 -11.47 9.47
C LEU A 86 -1.89 -10.94 10.89
N ASP A 87 -2.06 -11.80 11.90
CA ASP A 87 -2.00 -11.37 13.29
C ASP A 87 -0.61 -10.84 13.68
N GLU A 88 0.44 -11.56 13.30
CA GLU A 88 1.82 -11.10 13.55
C GLU A 88 2.13 -9.80 12.83
N LEU A 89 1.69 -9.69 11.58
CA LEU A 89 1.92 -8.47 10.80
C LEU A 89 1.23 -7.27 11.44
N LEU A 90 -0.02 -7.41 11.88
CA LEU A 90 -0.74 -6.33 12.52
C LEU A 90 -0.03 -5.82 13.79
N ILE A 91 0.56 -6.74 14.56
CA ILE A 91 1.37 -6.37 15.73
C ILE A 91 2.60 -5.56 15.30
N ARG A 92 3.33 -6.02 14.29
CA ARG A 92 4.53 -5.32 13.80
C ARG A 92 4.20 -3.95 13.21
N LEU A 93 3.01 -3.78 12.64
CA LEU A 93 2.60 -2.51 12.03
C LEU A 93 2.14 -1.46 13.05
N GLU A 94 1.95 -1.84 14.32
CA GLU A 94 1.59 -0.90 15.39
C GLU A 94 2.59 0.25 15.53
N LYS A 95 3.88 0.00 15.31
CA LYS A 95 4.92 1.03 15.37
C LYS A 95 4.79 2.12 14.32
N PHE A 96 3.96 1.91 13.30
CA PHE A 96 3.63 2.90 12.27
C PHE A 96 2.27 3.57 12.50
N ASP A 97 1.66 3.35 13.68
CA ASP A 97 0.30 3.80 14.00
C ASP A 97 -0.77 3.24 13.05
N ALA A 98 -0.49 2.11 12.41
CA ALA A 98 -1.44 1.44 11.54
C ALA A 98 -2.62 0.92 12.35
N LYS A 99 -3.83 1.15 11.85
CA LYS A 99 -5.07 0.77 12.53
C LYS A 99 -6.00 0.02 11.60
N VAL A 100 -6.58 -1.06 12.10
CA VAL A 100 -7.64 -1.77 11.38
C VAL A 100 -8.85 -0.85 11.26
N VAL A 101 -9.43 -0.78 10.05
CA VAL A 101 -10.54 0.14 9.77
C VAL A 101 -11.76 -0.21 10.62
N ASP A 102 -12.10 -1.49 10.69
CA ASP A 102 -13.18 -1.99 11.53
C ASP A 102 -12.70 -3.26 12.24
N GLU A 103 -12.72 -4.40 11.58
CA GLU A 103 -12.28 -5.65 12.19
C GLU A 103 -11.61 -6.59 11.17
N VAL A 104 -10.90 -7.59 11.67
CA VAL A 104 -10.44 -8.72 10.87
C VAL A 104 -11.59 -9.71 10.73
N VAL A 105 -11.98 -10.02 9.50
CA VAL A 105 -13.09 -10.94 9.23
C VAL A 105 -12.56 -12.24 8.63
N GLN A 106 -13.03 -13.35 9.13
CA GLN A 106 -12.72 -14.66 8.58
C GLN A 106 -13.89 -15.14 7.70
N PHE A 107 -13.54 -15.57 6.49
CA PHE A 107 -14.49 -16.12 5.54
C PHE A 107 -14.30 -17.64 5.48
N GLY A 108 -15.17 -18.37 6.14
CA GLY A 108 -15.07 -19.83 6.26
C GLY A 108 -13.75 -20.25 6.92
N GLU A 109 -13.15 -21.32 6.40
CA GLU A 109 -11.84 -21.81 6.86
C GLU A 109 -10.73 -21.48 5.86
N THR A 110 -10.98 -20.57 4.95
CA THR A 110 -10.14 -20.35 3.78
C THR A 110 -9.32 -19.07 3.85
N TYR A 111 -9.84 -18.03 4.50
CA TYR A 111 -9.42 -16.68 4.19
C TYR A 111 -9.73 -15.72 5.33
N ARG A 112 -8.76 -14.86 5.65
CA ARG A 112 -8.95 -13.76 6.61
C ARG A 112 -8.56 -12.46 5.94
N LEU A 113 -9.31 -11.42 6.21
CA LEU A 113 -9.15 -10.14 5.53
C LEU A 113 -9.42 -8.98 6.47
N CYS A 114 -8.63 -7.93 6.35
CA CYS A 114 -8.95 -6.63 6.92
C CYS A 114 -8.44 -5.52 6.01
N TYR A 115 -8.96 -4.31 6.24
CA TYR A 115 -8.33 -3.09 5.75
C TYR A 115 -7.70 -2.36 6.93
N ILE A 116 -6.56 -1.73 6.66
CA ILE A 116 -5.87 -0.87 7.63
C ILE A 116 -5.69 0.53 7.05
N ARG A 117 -5.58 1.51 7.92
CA ARG A 117 -5.00 2.81 7.61
C ARG A 117 -3.52 2.74 7.96
N GLY A 118 -2.68 2.75 6.95
CA GLY A 118 -1.22 2.70 7.11
C GLY A 118 -0.59 4.09 7.18
N VAL A 119 0.66 4.18 6.76
CA VAL A 119 1.38 5.46 6.69
C VAL A 119 0.59 6.46 5.85
N GLU A 120 0.60 7.74 6.25
CA GLU A 120 -0.12 8.83 5.57
C GLU A 120 -1.62 8.53 5.37
N GLY A 121 -2.21 7.68 6.19
CA GLY A 121 -3.62 7.31 6.09
C GLY A 121 -3.98 6.45 4.89
N LEU A 122 -2.99 5.87 4.20
CA LEU A 122 -3.20 4.99 3.05
C LEU A 122 -4.06 3.79 3.42
N LEU A 123 -5.04 3.51 2.57
CA LEU A 123 -5.93 2.38 2.74
C LEU A 123 -5.32 1.13 2.12
N ILE A 124 -4.98 0.17 2.97
CA ILE A 124 -4.29 -1.07 2.57
C ILE A 124 -5.13 -2.27 2.97
N GLY A 125 -5.41 -3.15 2.02
CA GLY A 125 -6.02 -4.45 2.30
C GLY A 125 -4.94 -5.47 2.63
N LEU A 126 -5.18 -6.30 3.63
CA LEU A 126 -4.31 -7.40 4.02
C LEU A 126 -5.13 -8.68 4.08
N ALA A 127 -4.67 -9.69 3.34
CA ALA A 127 -5.39 -10.94 3.19
C ALA A 127 -4.48 -12.13 3.49
N GLU A 128 -4.93 -13.01 4.37
CA GLU A 128 -4.25 -14.26 4.71
C GLU A 128 -5.08 -15.43 4.19
N GLN A 129 -4.47 -16.27 3.37
CA GLN A 129 -5.09 -17.50 2.90
C GLN A 129 -4.83 -18.62 3.91
N LEU A 130 -5.91 -19.20 4.44
CA LEU A 130 -5.84 -20.23 5.47
C LEU A 130 -5.85 -21.67 4.89
N GLY A 131 -6.49 -21.82 3.73
CA GLY A 131 -6.66 -23.10 3.07
C GLY A 131 -6.20 -23.08 1.63
N SER A 132 -6.52 -24.17 0.87
CA SER A 132 -6.16 -24.31 -0.54
C SER A 132 -7.07 -23.55 -1.50
N GLU A 133 -8.24 -23.09 -1.05
CA GLU A 133 -9.18 -22.36 -1.88
C GLU A 133 -8.72 -20.90 -2.05
N THR A 134 -8.92 -20.36 -3.25
CA THR A 134 -8.62 -18.98 -3.56
C THR A 134 -9.84 -18.09 -3.29
N ALA A 135 -9.62 -16.76 -3.27
CA ALA A 135 -10.71 -15.81 -3.16
C ALA A 135 -11.73 -15.97 -4.31
N SER A 136 -11.24 -16.31 -5.52
CA SER A 136 -12.10 -16.56 -6.68
C SER A 136 -13.01 -17.76 -6.44
N ASP A 137 -12.48 -18.84 -5.87
CA ASP A 137 -13.26 -20.04 -5.56
C ASP A 137 -14.38 -19.74 -4.57
N ILE A 138 -14.11 -18.88 -3.58
CA ILE A 138 -15.11 -18.45 -2.60
C ILE A 138 -16.22 -17.65 -3.27
N LEU A 139 -15.88 -16.73 -4.17
CA LEU A 139 -16.83 -15.89 -4.86
C LEU A 139 -17.73 -16.69 -5.82
N GLU A 140 -17.21 -17.74 -6.44
CA GLU A 140 -17.98 -18.62 -7.34
C GLU A 140 -19.02 -19.47 -6.60
N LYS A 141 -18.83 -19.72 -5.32
CA LYS A 141 -19.73 -20.53 -4.48
C LYS A 141 -20.94 -19.77 -3.91
N LYS A 142 -21.03 -18.49 -4.20
CA LYS A 142 -22.16 -17.66 -3.72
C LYS A 142 -23.38 -17.74 -4.62
#